data_b2a032d0faaf8bee572e82f47ade5383
#
_entry.id   b2a032d0faaf8bee572e82f47ade5383
#
_cell.length_a   1.000
_cell.length_b   1.000
_cell.length_c   1.000
_cell.angle_alpha   90.00
_cell.angle_beta   90.00
_cell.angle_gamma   90.00
#
_symmetry.space_group_name_H-M   'P 1'
#
loop_
_entity.id
_entity.type
_entity.pdbx_description
1 polymer ?
#
loop_
_entity_poly.entity_id
_entity_poly.type
_entity_poly.pdbx_seq_one_letter_code
_entity_poly.pdbx_strand_id
1 'polypeptide(L)'
;MVPPTVVRPRQGAASPSFPVPSYPIERVRLGNGLRVLFAPDRTAPVVAVSVHYDVGFRSEPQGRTGFAHLFEHLMFQGSANVGKAEHPKHVQAAGGIFNGSTHPDHTDYYELLPSGALELALFLEADRMRSPKITQQNLENQIAVVQEEIRVNVLNRPYGGFPWISLPPVAFDTFPNAHNGYGDFTELAAASLDDAEDFFDKFYAPGNAVLTVTGDFDPAEALTFVERYFGDIPARAVPAPGSFAEPVRSQERRERITDRLAPRAALAVGYRVPDPIGDLTGFLAYCLLADVLSDGDASRLERRLVQHDRSVTGVRASLGTFGSPFEQRDPLLFTLEARQSEDATADGVLAAVDEELGRLAHDGLVVGELERVQARVVSSLLREADDALGRAMSIAVHELRRGRPELVNELPAELAAVTADEVTAAAASLLDQGRSVLELEAGAAPTA
;
A
#
# COMPACT_ATOMS: atom_id res chain seq x y z
N MET A 1 -23.55 -8.97 15.84
CA MET A 1 -23.46 -7.63 15.24
C MET A 1 -23.08 -6.67 16.34
N VAL A 2 -21.81 -6.27 16.38
CA VAL A 2 -21.34 -5.19 17.27
C VAL A 2 -21.65 -3.90 16.50
N PRO A 3 -22.33 -2.90 17.09
CA PRO A 3 -22.59 -1.64 16.40
C PRO A 3 -21.27 -0.94 16.09
N PRO A 4 -21.16 -0.22 14.96
CA PRO A 4 -19.95 0.52 14.64
C PRO A 4 -19.70 1.57 15.74
N THR A 5 -18.49 1.54 16.27
CA THR A 5 -18.03 2.56 17.25
C THR A 5 -17.94 3.90 16.51
N VAL A 6 -18.87 4.79 16.79
CA VAL A 6 -18.82 6.16 16.27
C VAL A 6 -17.67 6.87 17.00
N VAL A 7 -16.52 6.98 16.35
CA VAL A 7 -15.44 7.85 16.82
C VAL A 7 -15.93 9.29 16.65
N ARG A 8 -16.18 9.99 17.77
CA ARG A 8 -16.54 11.40 17.73
C ARG A 8 -15.30 12.22 17.40
N PRO A 9 -15.39 13.24 16.52
CA PRO A 9 -14.30 14.16 16.30
C PRO A 9 -13.87 14.80 17.62
N ARG A 10 -12.55 14.98 17.81
CA ARG A 10 -12.00 15.60 19.03
C ARG A 10 -12.56 17.01 19.20
N GLN A 11 -13.20 17.27 20.34
CA GLN A 11 -13.51 18.63 20.77
C GLN A 11 -12.20 19.30 21.20
N GLY A 12 -11.70 20.23 20.39
CA GLY A 12 -10.55 21.07 20.76
C GLY A 12 -9.39 21.12 19.77
N ALA A 13 -9.42 20.37 18.68
CA ALA A 13 -8.44 20.57 17.62
C ALA A 13 -8.60 21.97 17.01
N ALA A 14 -7.54 22.77 16.98
CA ALA A 14 -7.54 24.01 16.23
C ALA A 14 -7.86 23.68 14.78
N SER A 15 -8.91 24.31 14.22
CA SER A 15 -9.19 24.17 12.80
C SER A 15 -7.95 24.54 12.00
N PRO A 16 -7.57 23.76 10.96
CA PRO A 16 -6.43 24.13 10.12
C PRO A 16 -6.60 25.57 9.64
N SER A 17 -5.52 26.33 9.62
CA SER A 17 -5.51 27.75 9.23
C SER A 17 -5.77 27.97 7.74
N PHE A 18 -6.00 26.90 6.98
CA PHE A 18 -6.28 26.90 5.53
C PHE A 18 -7.54 26.07 5.24
N PRO A 19 -8.34 26.46 4.23
CA PRO A 19 -9.49 25.67 3.83
C PRO A 19 -9.04 24.31 3.28
N VAL A 20 -9.50 23.25 3.91
CA VAL A 20 -9.32 21.87 3.41
C VAL A 20 -10.43 21.62 2.39
N PRO A 21 -10.11 21.22 1.14
CA PRO A 21 -11.12 20.79 0.19
C PRO A 21 -11.95 19.65 0.78
N SER A 22 -13.24 19.64 0.49
CA SER A 22 -14.11 18.54 0.88
C SER A 22 -14.81 18.03 -0.37
N TYR A 23 -14.50 16.78 -0.71
CA TYR A 23 -15.07 16.10 -1.88
C TYR A 23 -16.36 15.39 -1.46
N PRO A 24 -17.50 15.65 -2.14
CA PRO A 24 -18.73 14.91 -1.89
C PRO A 24 -18.53 13.45 -2.26
N ILE A 25 -19.01 12.53 -1.43
CA ILE A 25 -18.93 11.09 -1.68
C ILE A 25 -20.33 10.50 -1.57
N GLU A 26 -20.84 9.99 -2.68
CA GLU A 26 -22.11 9.28 -2.73
C GLU A 26 -21.84 7.77 -2.71
N ARG A 27 -22.60 7.04 -1.90
CA ARG A 27 -22.48 5.58 -1.77
C ARG A 27 -23.70 4.87 -2.33
N VAL A 28 -23.45 3.88 -3.18
CA VAL A 28 -24.48 2.97 -3.70
C VAL A 28 -24.02 1.54 -3.46
N ARG A 29 -24.95 0.64 -3.20
CA ARG A 29 -24.67 -0.79 -3.13
C ARG A 29 -25.61 -1.53 -4.06
N LEU A 30 -25.05 -2.25 -5.03
CA LEU A 30 -25.84 -3.04 -5.97
C LEU A 30 -26.40 -4.31 -5.31
N GLY A 31 -27.42 -4.91 -5.93
CA GLY A 31 -28.03 -6.14 -5.45
C GLY A 31 -27.09 -7.34 -5.36
N ASN A 32 -26.01 -7.37 -6.15
CA ASN A 32 -24.96 -8.39 -6.11
C ASN A 32 -23.87 -8.13 -5.05
N GLY A 33 -24.01 -7.04 -4.29
CA GLY A 33 -23.12 -6.70 -3.18
C GLY A 33 -22.00 -5.73 -3.54
N LEU A 34 -21.80 -5.35 -4.82
CA LEU A 34 -20.78 -4.38 -5.21
C LEU A 34 -21.03 -3.04 -4.52
N ARG A 35 -19.98 -2.52 -3.87
CA ARG A 35 -19.95 -1.18 -3.28
C ARG A 35 -19.48 -0.20 -4.34
N VAL A 36 -20.25 0.85 -4.56
CA VAL A 36 -19.96 1.89 -5.56
C VAL A 36 -19.86 3.24 -4.87
N LEU A 37 -18.80 3.98 -5.17
CA LEU A 37 -18.54 5.30 -4.62
C LEU A 37 -18.39 6.30 -5.76
N PHE A 38 -19.13 7.39 -5.69
CA PHE A 38 -19.07 8.49 -6.64
C PHE A 38 -18.55 9.75 -5.93
N ALA A 39 -17.49 10.34 -6.48
CA ALA A 39 -16.95 11.63 -6.03
C ALA A 39 -16.82 12.57 -7.24
N PRO A 40 -17.93 13.20 -7.67
CA PRO A 40 -17.93 14.09 -8.83
C PRO A 40 -17.14 15.37 -8.56
N ASP A 41 -16.32 15.75 -9.53
CA ASP A 41 -15.52 16.98 -9.52
C ASP A 41 -15.28 17.46 -10.96
N ARG A 42 -15.90 18.59 -11.32
CA ARG A 42 -15.87 19.13 -12.69
C ARG A 42 -14.74 20.13 -12.93
N THR A 43 -13.73 20.15 -12.10
CA THR A 43 -12.59 21.07 -12.22
C THR A 43 -11.67 20.74 -13.39
N ALA A 44 -11.61 19.48 -13.80
CA ALA A 44 -10.84 19.00 -14.94
C ALA A 44 -11.68 18.01 -15.77
N PRO A 45 -11.59 18.02 -17.13
CA PRO A 45 -12.39 17.17 -18.01
C PRO A 45 -11.87 15.72 -18.07
N VAL A 46 -11.65 15.11 -16.90
CA VAL A 46 -11.14 13.74 -16.77
C VAL A 46 -12.01 12.96 -15.78
N VAL A 47 -12.02 11.65 -15.95
CA VAL A 47 -12.66 10.72 -15.03
C VAL A 47 -11.70 9.59 -14.69
N ALA A 48 -11.59 9.24 -13.40
CA ALA A 48 -10.91 8.05 -12.94
C ALA A 48 -11.92 7.00 -12.49
N VAL A 49 -11.70 5.77 -12.92
CA VAL A 49 -12.44 4.58 -12.48
C VAL A 49 -11.46 3.64 -11.84
N SER A 50 -11.74 3.16 -10.63
CA SER A 50 -10.91 2.16 -9.97
C SER A 50 -11.76 1.05 -9.37
N VAL A 51 -11.27 -0.19 -9.46
CA VAL A 51 -11.87 -1.36 -8.82
C VAL A 51 -10.85 -1.97 -7.88
N HIS A 52 -11.18 -2.01 -6.59
CA HIS A 52 -10.35 -2.62 -5.56
C HIS A 52 -11.00 -3.90 -5.06
N TYR A 53 -10.28 -5.01 -5.14
CA TYR A 53 -10.71 -6.30 -4.59
C TYR A 53 -10.04 -6.55 -3.24
N ASP A 54 -10.82 -7.01 -2.25
CA ASP A 54 -10.31 -7.35 -0.90
C ASP A 54 -9.55 -8.70 -0.93
N VAL A 55 -8.47 -8.73 -1.69
CA VAL A 55 -7.54 -9.84 -1.84
C VAL A 55 -6.17 -9.31 -2.20
N GLY A 56 -5.16 -9.62 -1.41
CA GLY A 56 -3.76 -9.33 -1.66
C GLY A 56 -2.91 -10.56 -1.37
N PHE A 57 -1.58 -10.42 -1.45
CA PHE A 57 -0.72 -11.58 -1.27
C PHE A 57 -0.82 -12.19 0.14
N ARG A 58 -1.18 -11.45 1.19
CA ARG A 58 -1.41 -11.99 2.53
C ARG A 58 -2.58 -12.98 2.60
N SER A 59 -3.46 -12.97 1.60
CA SER A 59 -4.59 -13.92 1.48
C SER A 59 -4.20 -15.24 0.80
N GLU A 60 -2.97 -15.36 0.31
CA GLU A 60 -2.46 -16.54 -0.38
C GLU A 60 -2.28 -17.71 0.60
N PRO A 61 -2.68 -18.93 0.22
CA PRO A 61 -2.38 -20.10 1.03
C PRO A 61 -0.90 -20.50 0.91
N GLN A 62 -0.36 -21.08 1.96
CA GLN A 62 0.99 -21.65 1.93
C GLN A 62 1.11 -22.71 0.81
N GLY A 63 2.18 -22.62 0.03
CA GLY A 63 2.40 -23.47 -1.13
C GLY A 63 1.75 -22.95 -2.42
N ARG A 64 1.21 -21.72 -2.38
CA ARG A 64 0.58 -21.03 -3.52
C ARG A 64 0.92 -19.53 -3.50
N THR A 65 2.19 -19.19 -3.27
CA THR A 65 2.65 -17.81 -3.21
C THR A 65 2.79 -17.19 -4.60
N GLY A 66 2.55 -15.88 -4.70
CA GLY A 66 2.60 -15.12 -5.95
C GLY A 66 1.30 -15.18 -6.77
N PHE A 67 0.25 -15.84 -6.26
CA PHE A 67 -1.02 -15.98 -6.98
C PHE A 67 -1.77 -14.66 -7.11
N ALA A 68 -1.75 -13.79 -6.11
CA ALA A 68 -2.41 -12.49 -6.20
C ALA A 68 -1.79 -11.64 -7.32
N HIS A 69 -0.46 -11.61 -7.40
CA HIS A 69 0.26 -10.89 -8.44
C HIS A 69 0.09 -11.55 -9.83
N LEU A 70 0.17 -12.88 -9.91
CA LEU A 70 -0.11 -13.60 -11.15
C LEU A 70 -1.53 -13.30 -11.65
N PHE A 71 -2.48 -13.18 -10.72
CA PHE A 71 -3.87 -12.89 -11.06
C PHE A 71 -4.05 -11.46 -11.57
N GLU A 72 -3.33 -10.48 -11.01
CA GLU A 72 -3.26 -9.13 -11.56
C GLU A 72 -2.91 -9.17 -13.06
N HIS A 73 -1.89 -9.93 -13.45
CA HIS A 73 -1.49 -10.09 -14.85
C HIS A 73 -2.57 -10.79 -15.69
N LEU A 74 -3.22 -11.82 -15.15
CA LEU A 74 -4.26 -12.56 -15.86
C LEU A 74 -5.47 -11.69 -16.21
N MET A 75 -5.81 -10.73 -15.37
CA MET A 75 -6.93 -9.81 -15.59
C MET A 75 -6.76 -8.89 -16.81
N PHE A 76 -5.55 -8.78 -17.35
CA PHE A 76 -5.27 -8.04 -18.61
C PHE A 76 -5.20 -8.93 -19.85
N GLN A 77 -5.45 -10.24 -19.73
CA GLN A 77 -5.34 -11.18 -20.86
C GLN A 77 -6.61 -11.29 -21.71
N GLY A 78 -7.55 -10.36 -21.51
CA GLY A 78 -8.83 -10.29 -22.19
C GLY A 78 -9.97 -10.85 -21.36
N SER A 79 -11.18 -10.65 -21.85
CA SER A 79 -12.43 -11.04 -21.20
C SER A 79 -13.45 -11.54 -22.23
N ALA A 80 -14.71 -11.75 -21.83
CA ALA A 80 -15.70 -12.33 -22.75
C ALA A 80 -15.83 -11.55 -24.06
N ASN A 81 -15.90 -10.22 -23.98
CA ASN A 81 -16.12 -9.33 -25.12
C ASN A 81 -14.87 -8.54 -25.55
N VAL A 82 -13.76 -8.65 -24.81
CA VAL A 82 -12.52 -7.93 -25.08
C VAL A 82 -11.41 -8.95 -25.37
N GLY A 83 -10.73 -8.77 -26.51
CA GLY A 83 -9.64 -9.64 -26.92
C GLY A 83 -8.39 -9.48 -26.06
N LYS A 84 -7.45 -10.44 -26.22
CA LYS A 84 -6.14 -10.35 -25.54
C LYS A 84 -5.42 -9.04 -25.91
N ALA A 85 -4.97 -8.30 -24.89
CA ALA A 85 -4.31 -6.99 -25.01
C ALA A 85 -5.16 -5.91 -25.71
N GLU A 86 -6.49 -6.08 -25.83
CA GLU A 86 -7.38 -5.05 -26.36
C GLU A 86 -7.82 -4.05 -25.30
N HIS A 87 -7.95 -4.46 -24.04
CA HIS A 87 -8.23 -3.53 -22.92
C HIS A 87 -7.25 -2.34 -22.93
N PRO A 88 -5.93 -2.56 -22.88
CA PRO A 88 -4.95 -1.47 -23.00
C PRO A 88 -5.11 -0.61 -24.25
N LYS A 89 -5.39 -1.22 -25.39
CA LYS A 89 -5.58 -0.50 -26.66
C LYS A 89 -6.81 0.40 -26.63
N HIS A 90 -7.93 -0.05 -26.07
CA HIS A 90 -9.13 0.74 -25.94
C HIS A 90 -8.91 1.96 -25.05
N VAL A 91 -8.27 1.78 -23.88
CA VAL A 91 -7.97 2.89 -22.96
C VAL A 91 -7.02 3.90 -23.61
N GLN A 92 -5.91 3.44 -24.21
CA GLN A 92 -4.94 4.31 -24.88
C GLN A 92 -5.52 5.01 -26.10
N ALA A 93 -6.35 4.32 -26.89
CA ALA A 93 -7.03 4.94 -28.04
C ALA A 93 -8.04 6.03 -27.62
N ALA A 94 -8.61 5.93 -26.42
CA ALA A 94 -9.46 6.95 -25.82
C ALA A 94 -8.66 8.10 -25.17
N GLY A 95 -7.32 8.04 -25.17
CA GLY A 95 -6.43 9.06 -24.59
C GLY A 95 -6.20 8.86 -23.08
N GLY A 96 -6.46 7.67 -22.55
CA GLY A 96 -6.33 7.35 -21.15
C GLY A 96 -5.05 6.57 -20.80
N ILE A 97 -4.88 6.38 -19.49
CA ILE A 97 -3.89 5.49 -18.87
C ILE A 97 -4.61 4.46 -18.02
N PHE A 98 -3.97 3.34 -17.79
CA PHE A 98 -4.48 2.25 -16.95
C PHE A 98 -3.32 1.55 -16.25
N ASN A 99 -3.60 0.88 -15.14
CA ASN A 99 -2.69 -0.07 -14.50
C ASN A 99 -3.45 -1.01 -13.57
N GLY A 100 -2.71 -1.91 -12.92
CA GLY A 100 -3.10 -2.70 -11.77
C GLY A 100 -1.95 -2.78 -10.79
N SER A 101 -2.25 -3.06 -9.53
CA SER A 101 -1.25 -3.25 -8.48
C SER A 101 -1.73 -4.26 -7.45
N THR A 102 -0.79 -5.11 -7.01
CA THR A 102 -1.04 -6.08 -5.94
C THR A 102 -0.37 -5.62 -4.66
N HIS A 103 -1.17 -5.49 -3.61
CA HIS A 103 -0.77 -5.04 -2.28
C HIS A 103 -0.87 -6.19 -1.26
N PRO A 104 -0.40 -6.02 -0.02
CA PRO A 104 -0.58 -7.04 1.02
C PRO A 104 -2.02 -7.51 1.18
N ASP A 105 -2.99 -6.60 1.18
CA ASP A 105 -4.38 -6.90 1.52
C ASP A 105 -5.40 -6.63 0.41
N HIS A 106 -5.01 -6.04 -0.71
CA HIS A 106 -5.91 -5.79 -1.84
C HIS A 106 -5.17 -5.85 -3.17
N THR A 107 -5.94 -5.98 -4.24
CA THR A 107 -5.48 -5.82 -5.62
C THR A 107 -6.40 -4.81 -6.28
N ASP A 108 -5.82 -3.82 -6.93
CA ASP A 108 -6.56 -2.78 -7.61
C ASP A 108 -6.30 -2.74 -9.12
N TYR A 109 -7.27 -2.18 -9.81
CA TYR A 109 -7.20 -1.88 -11.24
C TYR A 109 -7.81 -0.51 -11.45
N TYR A 110 -7.23 0.28 -12.35
CA TYR A 110 -7.73 1.61 -12.60
C TYR A 110 -7.51 2.09 -14.03
N GLU A 111 -8.37 3.00 -14.45
CA GLU A 111 -8.23 3.83 -15.64
C GLU A 111 -8.41 5.32 -15.27
N LEU A 112 -7.62 6.18 -15.92
CA LEU A 112 -7.84 7.62 -15.97
C LEU A 112 -8.03 8.01 -17.43
N LEU A 113 -9.18 8.58 -17.75
CA LEU A 113 -9.61 8.87 -19.12
C LEU A 113 -10.19 10.30 -19.23
N PRO A 114 -10.29 10.87 -20.45
CA PRO A 114 -11.18 11.99 -20.70
C PRO A 114 -12.62 11.66 -20.27
N SER A 115 -13.35 12.63 -19.71
CA SER A 115 -14.68 12.46 -19.12
C SER A 115 -15.70 11.77 -20.05
N GLY A 116 -15.63 12.03 -21.35
CA GLY A 116 -16.51 11.38 -22.35
C GLY A 116 -16.27 9.87 -22.56
N ALA A 117 -15.25 9.28 -21.92
CA ALA A 117 -14.93 7.86 -22.02
C ALA A 117 -15.35 7.05 -20.76
N LEU A 118 -16.14 7.62 -19.85
CA LEU A 118 -16.59 6.94 -18.62
C LEU A 118 -17.29 5.61 -18.92
N GLU A 119 -18.21 5.59 -19.89
CA GLU A 119 -18.94 4.35 -20.25
C GLU A 119 -17.99 3.25 -20.71
N LEU A 120 -16.93 3.60 -21.46
CA LEU A 120 -15.91 2.64 -21.89
C LEU A 120 -15.17 2.03 -20.69
N ALA A 121 -14.72 2.83 -19.72
CA ALA A 121 -14.03 2.33 -18.54
C ALA A 121 -14.92 1.38 -17.74
N LEU A 122 -16.17 1.78 -17.46
CA LEU A 122 -17.12 0.95 -16.73
C LEU A 122 -17.44 -0.36 -17.46
N PHE A 123 -17.54 -0.33 -18.78
CA PHE A 123 -17.71 -1.55 -19.59
C PHE A 123 -16.50 -2.49 -19.46
N LEU A 124 -15.29 -1.96 -19.61
CA LEU A 124 -14.06 -2.76 -19.55
C LEU A 124 -13.88 -3.43 -18.18
N GLU A 125 -14.10 -2.68 -17.10
CA GLU A 125 -14.01 -3.19 -15.73
C GLU A 125 -15.08 -4.24 -15.44
N ALA A 126 -16.32 -4.02 -15.87
CA ALA A 126 -17.39 -4.98 -15.68
C ALA A 126 -17.18 -6.27 -16.47
N ASP A 127 -16.66 -6.18 -17.71
CA ASP A 127 -16.43 -7.35 -18.56
C ASP A 127 -15.33 -8.25 -17.98
N ARG A 128 -14.24 -7.68 -17.45
CA ARG A 128 -13.21 -8.47 -16.79
C ARG A 128 -13.63 -9.00 -15.41
N MET A 129 -14.45 -8.26 -14.64
CA MET A 129 -15.02 -8.76 -13.38
C MET A 129 -15.94 -9.96 -13.62
N ARG A 130 -16.67 -9.92 -14.72
CA ARG A 130 -17.64 -10.98 -15.09
C ARG A 130 -16.96 -12.24 -15.58
N SER A 131 -16.00 -12.13 -16.49
CA SER A 131 -15.50 -13.27 -17.25
C SER A 131 -14.12 -12.99 -17.88
N PRO A 132 -13.05 -12.94 -17.09
CA PRO A 132 -11.69 -12.85 -17.64
C PRO A 132 -11.36 -14.13 -18.42
N LYS A 133 -10.50 -14.03 -19.43
CA LYS A 133 -10.02 -15.19 -20.22
C LYS A 133 -8.90 -15.92 -19.48
N ILE A 134 -9.28 -16.68 -18.46
CA ILE A 134 -8.40 -17.61 -17.77
C ILE A 134 -8.30 -18.87 -18.61
N THR A 135 -7.20 -19.04 -19.32
CA THR A 135 -6.92 -20.19 -20.18
C THR A 135 -5.53 -20.74 -19.87
N GLN A 136 -5.32 -22.03 -20.14
CA GLN A 136 -4.01 -22.66 -19.93
C GLN A 136 -2.87 -21.88 -20.60
N GLN A 137 -3.08 -21.44 -21.84
CA GLN A 137 -2.09 -20.67 -22.60
C GLN A 137 -1.79 -19.31 -21.96
N ASN A 138 -2.83 -18.59 -21.47
CA ASN A 138 -2.63 -17.31 -20.80
C ASN A 138 -1.94 -17.50 -19.46
N LEU A 139 -2.30 -18.53 -18.70
CA LEU A 139 -1.68 -18.86 -17.42
C LEU A 139 -0.17 -19.15 -17.59
N GLU A 140 0.19 -20.07 -18.49
CA GLU A 140 1.60 -20.40 -18.77
C GLU A 140 2.41 -19.17 -19.21
N ASN A 141 1.82 -18.36 -20.08
CA ASN A 141 2.46 -17.13 -20.54
C ASN A 141 2.70 -16.14 -19.39
N GLN A 142 1.70 -15.94 -18.51
CA GLN A 142 1.83 -14.98 -17.41
C GLN A 142 2.75 -15.49 -16.29
N ILE A 143 2.79 -16.79 -16.03
CA ILE A 143 3.80 -17.38 -15.15
C ILE A 143 5.21 -17.01 -15.64
N ALA A 144 5.47 -17.18 -16.95
CA ALA A 144 6.78 -16.84 -17.52
C ALA A 144 7.09 -15.32 -17.40
N VAL A 145 6.08 -14.46 -17.60
CA VAL A 145 6.21 -12.99 -17.45
C VAL A 145 6.54 -12.61 -16.02
N VAL A 146 5.78 -13.13 -15.05
CA VAL A 146 6.00 -12.85 -13.61
C VAL A 146 7.38 -13.36 -13.16
N GLN A 147 7.78 -14.56 -13.60
CA GLN A 147 9.12 -15.08 -13.31
C GLN A 147 10.23 -14.20 -13.89
N GLU A 148 10.05 -13.65 -15.09
CA GLU A 148 11.02 -12.72 -15.67
C GLU A 148 11.04 -11.38 -14.93
N GLU A 149 9.90 -10.90 -14.52
CA GLU A 149 9.80 -9.70 -13.68
C GLU A 149 10.56 -9.86 -12.36
N ILE A 150 10.42 -11.00 -11.68
CA ILE A 150 11.18 -11.31 -10.48
C ILE A 150 12.69 -11.30 -10.78
N ARG A 151 13.13 -11.88 -11.91
CA ARG A 151 14.54 -11.84 -12.30
C ARG A 151 15.05 -10.42 -12.46
N VAL A 152 14.30 -9.57 -13.16
CA VAL A 152 14.69 -8.19 -13.47
C VAL A 152 14.64 -7.29 -12.23
N ASN A 153 13.56 -7.35 -11.46
CA ASN A 153 13.30 -6.41 -10.38
C ASN A 153 13.92 -6.83 -9.04
N VAL A 154 14.17 -8.14 -8.85
CA VAL A 154 14.67 -8.67 -7.58
C VAL A 154 16.06 -9.29 -7.76
N LEU A 155 16.19 -10.33 -8.59
CA LEU A 155 17.41 -11.15 -8.62
C LEU A 155 18.60 -10.50 -9.32
N ASN A 156 18.35 -9.69 -10.36
CA ASN A 156 19.39 -9.04 -11.18
C ASN A 156 19.57 -7.55 -10.87
N ARG A 157 19.04 -7.08 -9.74
CA ARG A 157 19.12 -5.68 -9.31
C ARG A 157 19.82 -5.58 -7.96
N PRO A 158 20.81 -4.66 -7.79
CA PRO A 158 21.38 -4.36 -6.48
C PRO A 158 20.28 -4.01 -5.48
N TYR A 159 20.34 -4.58 -4.30
CA TYR A 159 19.32 -4.42 -3.25
C TYR A 159 17.93 -4.89 -3.68
N GLY A 160 17.81 -5.75 -4.67
CA GLY A 160 16.53 -6.25 -5.12
C GLY A 160 15.80 -7.02 -4.03
N GLY A 161 14.57 -6.56 -3.69
CA GLY A 161 13.80 -7.14 -2.58
C GLY A 161 14.20 -6.69 -1.17
N PHE A 162 15.27 -5.89 -1.02
CA PHE A 162 15.64 -5.33 0.29
C PHE A 162 15.02 -3.93 0.47
N PRO A 163 14.36 -3.67 1.62
CA PRO A 163 14.04 -4.61 2.70
C PRO A 163 12.68 -5.32 2.53
N TRP A 164 11.85 -4.92 1.57
CA TRP A 164 10.42 -5.23 1.45
C TRP A 164 10.11 -6.73 1.23
N ILE A 165 11.04 -7.53 0.69
CA ILE A 165 10.94 -8.99 0.63
C ILE A 165 11.67 -9.62 1.82
N SER A 166 12.85 -9.08 2.18
CA SER A 166 13.78 -9.78 3.06
C SER A 166 13.53 -9.51 4.54
N LEU A 167 12.93 -8.37 4.92
CA LEU A 167 12.64 -8.01 6.32
C LEU A 167 11.40 -8.71 6.89
N PRO A 168 10.29 -8.89 6.15
CA PRO A 168 9.09 -9.54 6.68
C PRO A 168 9.34 -10.92 7.32
N PRO A 169 10.14 -11.85 6.74
CA PRO A 169 10.43 -13.14 7.38
C PRO A 169 11.16 -13.01 8.72
N VAL A 170 11.95 -11.95 8.91
CA VAL A 170 12.61 -11.66 10.20
C VAL A 170 11.65 -11.05 11.20
N ALA A 171 10.72 -10.21 10.70
CA ALA A 171 9.81 -9.45 11.53
C ALA A 171 8.57 -10.24 11.99
N PHE A 172 8.10 -11.19 11.20
CA PHE A 172 6.85 -11.89 11.45
C PHE A 172 7.05 -13.39 11.65
N ASP A 173 6.10 -14.01 12.38
CA ASP A 173 6.11 -15.44 12.70
C ASP A 173 5.08 -16.22 11.89
N THR A 174 4.02 -15.53 11.44
CA THR A 174 2.94 -16.18 10.69
C THR A 174 3.20 -16.09 9.20
N PHE A 175 2.84 -17.13 8.47
CA PHE A 175 3.03 -17.22 7.03
C PHE A 175 2.43 -16.03 6.27
N PRO A 176 1.19 -15.57 6.53
CA PRO A 176 0.60 -14.48 5.77
C PRO A 176 1.42 -13.18 5.80
N ASN A 177 2.09 -12.91 6.93
CA ASN A 177 2.86 -11.68 7.12
C ASN A 177 4.33 -11.83 6.72
N ALA A 178 4.85 -13.07 6.72
CA ALA A 178 6.27 -13.33 6.48
C ALA A 178 6.60 -13.52 4.99
N HIS A 179 5.65 -13.95 4.15
CA HIS A 179 5.94 -14.13 2.72
C HIS A 179 5.77 -12.83 1.92
N ASN A 180 6.21 -12.83 0.68
CA ASN A 180 6.18 -11.68 -0.22
C ASN A 180 5.21 -11.89 -1.39
N GLY A 181 4.80 -10.79 -2.03
CA GLY A 181 3.82 -10.82 -3.11
C GLY A 181 4.33 -11.35 -4.46
N TYR A 182 5.64 -11.46 -4.67
CA TYR A 182 6.17 -12.05 -5.90
C TYR A 182 6.07 -13.59 -5.90
N GLY A 183 6.06 -14.21 -4.73
CA GLY A 183 5.98 -15.66 -4.59
C GLY A 183 7.28 -16.41 -4.87
N ASP A 184 7.19 -17.73 -4.81
CA ASP A 184 8.27 -18.67 -5.11
C ASP A 184 8.18 -19.19 -6.56
N PHE A 185 9.32 -19.31 -7.23
CA PHE A 185 9.37 -19.80 -8.62
C PHE A 185 8.78 -21.19 -8.81
N THR A 186 8.98 -22.08 -7.83
CA THR A 186 8.50 -23.47 -7.89
C THR A 186 7.00 -23.51 -7.72
N GLU A 187 6.48 -22.71 -6.77
CA GLU A 187 5.05 -22.61 -6.50
C GLU A 187 4.30 -21.96 -7.68
N LEU A 188 4.86 -20.88 -8.26
CA LEU A 188 4.33 -20.27 -9.49
C LEU A 188 4.31 -21.26 -10.68
N ALA A 189 5.40 -22.03 -10.86
CA ALA A 189 5.48 -23.02 -11.94
C ALA A 189 4.51 -24.18 -11.76
N ALA A 190 4.08 -24.45 -10.53
CA ALA A 190 3.11 -25.50 -10.20
C ALA A 190 1.64 -25.03 -10.28
N ALA A 191 1.40 -23.75 -10.57
CA ALA A 191 0.06 -23.19 -10.69
C ALA A 191 -0.73 -23.87 -11.81
N SER A 192 -1.94 -24.33 -11.50
CA SER A 192 -2.84 -24.97 -12.44
C SER A 192 -3.98 -24.04 -12.86
N LEU A 193 -4.68 -24.42 -13.95
CA LEU A 193 -5.86 -23.70 -14.38
C LEU A 193 -6.96 -23.72 -13.31
N ASP A 194 -7.17 -24.89 -12.67
CA ASP A 194 -8.14 -25.04 -11.60
C ASP A 194 -7.83 -24.11 -10.40
N ASP A 195 -6.53 -23.99 -10.02
CA ASP A 195 -6.12 -23.05 -8.97
C ASP A 195 -6.47 -21.58 -9.33
N ALA A 196 -6.30 -21.20 -10.60
CA ALA A 196 -6.63 -19.87 -11.08
C ALA A 196 -8.13 -19.61 -11.13
N GLU A 197 -8.93 -20.59 -11.58
CA GLU A 197 -10.40 -20.50 -11.56
C GLU A 197 -10.93 -20.42 -10.12
N ASP A 198 -10.42 -21.24 -9.21
CA ASP A 198 -10.79 -21.22 -7.79
C ASP A 198 -10.45 -19.88 -7.15
N PHE A 199 -9.29 -19.29 -7.47
CA PHE A 199 -8.88 -17.98 -6.95
C PHE A 199 -9.81 -16.87 -7.44
N PHE A 200 -10.16 -16.88 -8.73
CA PHE A 200 -11.14 -15.95 -9.29
C PHE A 200 -12.50 -16.08 -8.62
N ASP A 201 -13.02 -17.29 -8.55
CA ASP A 201 -14.35 -17.53 -7.99
C ASP A 201 -14.45 -17.13 -6.53
N LYS A 202 -13.36 -17.31 -5.78
CA LYS A 202 -13.27 -16.99 -4.37
C LYS A 202 -13.16 -15.49 -4.10
N PHE A 203 -12.33 -14.78 -4.85
CA PHE A 203 -11.92 -13.43 -4.46
C PHE A 203 -12.43 -12.32 -5.38
N TYR A 204 -12.66 -12.59 -6.67
CA TYR A 204 -13.04 -11.58 -7.66
C TYR A 204 -14.56 -11.43 -7.79
N ALA A 205 -15.27 -11.53 -6.67
CA ALA A 205 -16.71 -11.37 -6.58
C ALA A 205 -17.10 -9.89 -6.43
N PRO A 206 -18.25 -9.44 -6.98
CA PRO A 206 -18.75 -8.08 -6.78
C PRO A 206 -18.84 -7.67 -5.30
N GLY A 207 -19.33 -8.58 -4.43
CA GLY A 207 -19.45 -8.32 -3.00
C GLY A 207 -18.11 -8.15 -2.27
N ASN A 208 -16.99 -8.60 -2.88
CA ASN A 208 -15.62 -8.44 -2.36
C ASN A 208 -14.90 -7.22 -2.96
N ALA A 209 -15.60 -6.36 -3.72
CA ALA A 209 -15.02 -5.25 -4.45
C ALA A 209 -15.61 -3.89 -4.05
N VAL A 210 -14.82 -2.85 -4.32
CA VAL A 210 -15.23 -1.45 -4.29
C VAL A 210 -14.93 -0.86 -5.67
N LEU A 211 -15.95 -0.33 -6.32
CA LEU A 211 -15.85 0.47 -7.54
C LEU A 211 -15.89 1.94 -7.14
N THR A 212 -14.91 2.73 -7.53
CA THR A 212 -14.86 4.17 -7.26
C THR A 212 -14.77 4.93 -8.58
N VAL A 213 -15.59 5.96 -8.73
CA VAL A 213 -15.59 6.88 -9.87
C VAL A 213 -15.38 8.29 -9.35
N THR A 214 -14.36 8.98 -9.85
CA THR A 214 -14.04 10.38 -9.47
C THR A 214 -13.84 11.23 -10.73
N GLY A 215 -14.02 12.53 -10.60
CA GLY A 215 -13.78 13.47 -11.71
C GLY A 215 -15.05 14.02 -12.36
N ASP A 216 -14.97 14.37 -13.63
CA ASP A 216 -16.04 15.06 -14.35
C ASP A 216 -17.06 14.09 -14.96
N PHE A 217 -18.13 13.87 -14.23
CA PHE A 217 -19.26 13.03 -14.67
C PHE A 217 -20.57 13.47 -14.01
N ASP A 218 -21.68 12.98 -14.55
CA ASP A 218 -23.00 13.08 -13.91
C ASP A 218 -23.28 11.80 -13.10
N PRO A 219 -23.53 11.90 -11.77
CA PRO A 219 -23.75 10.72 -10.93
C PRO A 219 -24.95 9.84 -11.36
N ALA A 220 -26.02 10.45 -11.87
CA ALA A 220 -27.20 9.68 -12.30
C ALA A 220 -26.93 8.90 -13.61
N GLU A 221 -26.18 9.50 -14.53
CA GLU A 221 -25.72 8.82 -15.75
C GLU A 221 -24.72 7.71 -15.40
N ALA A 222 -23.74 7.98 -14.53
CA ALA A 222 -22.79 6.99 -14.07
C ALA A 222 -23.47 5.80 -13.38
N LEU A 223 -24.47 6.04 -12.53
CA LEU A 223 -25.26 4.97 -11.92
C LEU A 223 -25.99 4.12 -12.97
N THR A 224 -26.53 4.75 -14.00
CA THR A 224 -27.20 4.02 -15.10
C THR A 224 -26.21 3.08 -15.81
N PHE A 225 -24.98 3.52 -16.08
CA PHE A 225 -23.95 2.66 -16.66
C PHE A 225 -23.51 1.56 -15.69
N VAL A 226 -23.31 1.88 -14.42
CA VAL A 226 -22.96 0.89 -13.39
C VAL A 226 -24.02 -0.19 -13.26
N GLU A 227 -25.30 0.18 -13.20
CA GLU A 227 -26.41 -0.80 -13.15
C GLU A 227 -26.46 -1.66 -14.41
N ARG A 228 -26.25 -1.07 -15.60
CA ARG A 228 -26.24 -1.77 -16.89
C ARG A 228 -25.15 -2.81 -16.98
N TYR A 229 -23.91 -2.46 -16.58
CA TYR A 229 -22.73 -3.32 -16.80
C TYR A 229 -22.42 -4.24 -15.64
N PHE A 230 -22.64 -3.80 -14.39
CA PHE A 230 -22.31 -4.58 -13.19
C PHE A 230 -23.52 -5.25 -12.54
N GLY A 231 -24.75 -4.76 -12.79
CA GLY A 231 -25.93 -5.16 -12.03
C GLY A 231 -26.32 -6.63 -12.18
N ASP A 232 -26.05 -7.25 -13.31
CA ASP A 232 -26.35 -8.65 -13.62
C ASP A 232 -25.16 -9.61 -13.40
N ILE A 233 -23.99 -9.11 -12.94
CA ILE A 233 -22.87 -9.98 -12.53
C ILE A 233 -23.31 -10.78 -11.30
N PRO A 234 -23.24 -12.12 -11.34
CA PRO A 234 -23.74 -12.94 -10.25
C PRO A 234 -23.08 -12.62 -8.91
N ALA A 235 -23.89 -12.54 -7.85
CA ALA A 235 -23.36 -12.50 -6.50
C ALA A 235 -22.67 -13.83 -6.16
N ARG A 236 -21.51 -13.76 -5.52
CA ARG A 236 -20.78 -14.93 -5.02
C ARG A 236 -20.50 -14.76 -3.52
N ALA A 237 -20.21 -15.86 -2.83
CA ALA A 237 -19.84 -15.81 -1.42
C ALA A 237 -18.53 -15.03 -1.24
N VAL A 238 -18.54 -14.08 -0.34
CA VAL A 238 -17.34 -13.32 0.01
C VAL A 238 -16.60 -14.07 1.12
N PRO A 239 -15.28 -14.30 0.99
CA PRO A 239 -14.50 -14.92 2.05
C PRO A 239 -14.59 -14.11 3.34
N ALA A 240 -14.63 -14.79 4.48
CA ALA A 240 -14.44 -14.11 5.75
C ALA A 240 -13.01 -13.51 5.80
N PRO A 241 -12.84 -12.30 6.34
CA PRO A 241 -11.52 -11.71 6.50
C PRO A 241 -10.61 -12.65 7.28
N GLY A 242 -9.41 -12.92 6.76
CA GLY A 242 -8.37 -13.68 7.45
C GLY A 242 -7.90 -12.93 8.71
N SER A 243 -7.45 -13.67 9.72
CA SER A 243 -6.70 -13.09 10.85
C SER A 243 -5.22 -13.08 10.48
N PHE A 244 -4.59 -11.92 10.57
CA PHE A 244 -3.16 -11.74 10.38
C PHE A 244 -2.43 -11.45 11.71
N ALA A 245 -3.09 -11.76 12.83
CA ALA A 245 -2.55 -11.52 14.16
C ALA A 245 -1.20 -12.22 14.34
N GLU A 246 -0.28 -11.53 14.97
CA GLU A 246 1.07 -12.00 15.29
C GLU A 246 1.24 -12.22 16.80
N PRO A 247 2.03 -13.21 17.21
CA PRO A 247 2.38 -13.35 18.61
C PRO A 247 3.20 -12.14 19.08
N VAL A 248 2.97 -11.71 20.33
CA VAL A 248 3.74 -10.62 20.94
C VAL A 248 5.21 -11.03 21.05
N ARG A 249 6.12 -10.13 20.67
CA ARG A 249 7.56 -10.36 20.75
C ARG A 249 8.24 -9.22 21.51
N SER A 250 9.05 -9.57 22.48
CA SER A 250 9.83 -8.62 23.27
C SER A 250 11.35 -8.67 23.00
N GLN A 251 11.82 -9.67 22.23
CA GLN A 251 13.24 -9.85 21.94
C GLN A 251 13.58 -9.39 20.53
N GLU A 252 14.80 -8.85 20.38
CA GLU A 252 15.37 -8.55 19.07
C GLU A 252 15.58 -9.85 18.29
N ARG A 253 15.25 -9.81 16.99
CA ARG A 253 15.72 -10.77 15.98
C ARG A 253 16.71 -10.10 15.08
N ARG A 254 17.76 -10.82 14.71
CA ARG A 254 18.78 -10.31 13.80
C ARG A 254 19.13 -11.39 12.77
N GLU A 255 19.06 -10.99 11.51
CA GLU A 255 19.40 -11.82 10.37
C GLU A 255 20.40 -11.09 9.48
N ARG A 256 21.20 -11.88 8.75
CA ARG A 256 22.18 -11.40 7.81
C ARG A 256 22.02 -12.07 6.48
N ILE A 257 21.97 -11.27 5.42
CA ILE A 257 21.92 -11.74 4.04
C ILE A 257 23.07 -11.14 3.24
N THR A 258 23.43 -11.79 2.12
CA THR A 258 24.46 -11.28 1.23
C THR A 258 23.84 -11.00 -0.14
N ASP A 259 24.05 -9.80 -0.65
CA ASP A 259 23.72 -9.43 -2.03
C ASP A 259 25.01 -9.17 -2.81
N ARG A 260 25.28 -10.07 -3.77
CA ARG A 260 26.49 -9.99 -4.62
C ARG A 260 26.49 -8.80 -5.57
N LEU A 261 25.34 -8.20 -5.82
CA LEU A 261 25.19 -7.03 -6.70
C LEU A 261 25.26 -5.72 -5.93
N ALA A 262 25.02 -5.75 -4.62
CA ALA A 262 25.03 -4.55 -3.79
C ALA A 262 26.44 -3.97 -3.69
N PRO A 263 26.64 -2.69 -4.05
CA PRO A 263 27.95 -2.05 -3.96
C PRO A 263 28.36 -1.70 -2.52
N ARG A 264 27.43 -1.64 -1.58
CA ARG A 264 27.63 -1.29 -0.17
C ARG A 264 26.72 -2.09 0.74
N ALA A 265 27.13 -2.26 1.97
CA ALA A 265 26.28 -2.84 3.00
C ALA A 265 25.04 -1.95 3.29
N ALA A 266 23.97 -2.57 3.74
CA ALA A 266 22.76 -1.90 4.11
C ALA A 266 22.17 -2.49 5.39
N LEU A 267 21.35 -1.70 6.06
CA LEU A 267 20.68 -2.07 7.29
C LEU A 267 19.19 -1.76 7.15
N ALA A 268 18.34 -2.69 7.57
CA ALA A 268 16.92 -2.44 7.77
C ALA A 268 16.52 -2.84 9.19
N VAL A 269 15.68 -2.01 9.81
CA VAL A 269 15.13 -2.28 11.14
C VAL A 269 13.61 -2.20 11.05
N GLY A 270 12.92 -3.18 11.60
CA GLY A 270 11.47 -3.22 11.64
C GLY A 270 10.95 -3.27 13.08
N TYR A 271 10.01 -2.42 13.40
CA TYR A 271 9.24 -2.42 14.64
C TYR A 271 7.77 -2.67 14.31
N ARG A 272 7.11 -3.53 15.05
CA ARG A 272 5.68 -3.77 14.86
C ARG A 272 4.88 -2.63 15.48
N VAL A 273 4.00 -2.04 14.72
CA VAL A 273 3.11 -0.96 15.17
C VAL A 273 1.65 -1.35 14.92
N PRO A 274 0.70 -0.82 15.73
CA PRO A 274 -0.71 -1.11 15.55
C PRO A 274 -1.23 -0.56 14.21
N ASP A 275 -2.32 -1.16 13.73
CA ASP A 275 -3.01 -0.65 12.56
C ASP A 275 -3.88 0.58 12.88
N PRO A 276 -4.25 1.36 11.85
CA PRO A 276 -5.04 2.56 12.05
C PRO A 276 -6.54 2.31 12.33
N ILE A 277 -7.01 1.06 12.34
CA ILE A 277 -8.44 0.75 12.58
C ILE A 277 -8.76 0.91 14.07
N GLY A 278 -7.87 0.38 14.92
CA GLY A 278 -8.05 0.39 16.37
C GLY A 278 -7.74 1.74 17.02
N ASP A 279 -6.65 2.40 16.58
CA ASP A 279 -6.17 3.69 17.09
C ASP A 279 -5.59 4.56 15.96
N LEU A 280 -6.46 5.28 15.26
CA LEU A 280 -6.03 6.16 14.17
C LEU A 280 -5.07 7.25 14.66
N THR A 281 -5.31 7.85 15.82
CA THR A 281 -4.47 8.95 16.33
C THR A 281 -3.06 8.47 16.67
N GLY A 282 -2.93 7.36 17.40
CA GLY A 282 -1.63 6.77 17.71
C GLY A 282 -0.89 6.36 16.43
N PHE A 283 -1.62 5.81 15.46
CA PHE A 283 -1.03 5.47 14.15
C PHE A 283 -0.52 6.69 13.38
N LEU A 284 -1.26 7.80 13.36
CA LEU A 284 -0.82 9.04 12.72
C LEU A 284 0.42 9.63 13.39
N ALA A 285 0.61 9.41 14.71
CA ALA A 285 1.83 9.80 15.38
C ALA A 285 3.07 9.04 14.85
N TYR A 286 2.93 7.75 14.53
CA TYR A 286 4.02 7.00 13.86
C TYR A 286 4.27 7.49 12.43
N CYS A 287 3.22 7.87 11.68
CA CYS A 287 3.40 8.48 10.36
C CYS A 287 4.28 9.74 10.45
N LEU A 288 3.93 10.66 11.37
CA LEU A 288 4.71 11.88 11.58
C LEU A 288 6.10 11.60 12.15
N LEU A 289 6.25 10.59 13.02
CA LEU A 289 7.56 10.16 13.53
C LEU A 289 8.50 9.73 12.40
N ALA A 290 8.01 8.97 11.42
CA ALA A 290 8.82 8.56 10.27
C ALA A 290 9.38 9.77 9.52
N ASP A 291 8.55 10.78 9.29
CA ASP A 291 8.94 12.00 8.60
C ASP A 291 9.87 12.91 9.45
N VAL A 292 9.64 12.99 10.77
CA VAL A 292 10.55 13.67 11.70
C VAL A 292 11.94 13.04 11.62
N LEU A 293 12.01 11.71 11.52
CA LEU A 293 13.27 10.98 11.51
C LEU A 293 14.00 11.08 10.16
N SER A 294 13.30 11.06 9.02
CA SER A 294 13.99 10.88 7.74
C SER A 294 13.51 11.75 6.57
N ASP A 295 12.46 12.58 6.72
CA ASP A 295 11.95 13.34 5.57
C ASP A 295 12.65 14.70 5.41
N GLY A 296 13.52 14.76 4.40
CA GLY A 296 14.29 15.93 4.00
C GLY A 296 15.53 16.24 4.86
N ASP A 297 16.35 17.18 4.39
CA ASP A 297 17.69 17.49 4.91
C ASP A 297 17.70 17.95 6.38
N ALA A 298 16.56 18.41 6.89
CA ALA A 298 16.41 18.87 8.27
C ALA A 298 15.92 17.78 9.23
N SER A 299 15.66 16.56 8.74
CA SER A 299 15.23 15.44 9.56
C SER A 299 16.36 14.94 10.46
N ARG A 300 16.00 14.27 11.56
CA ARG A 300 16.97 13.94 12.62
C ARG A 300 18.03 12.96 12.16
N LEU A 301 17.62 11.84 11.53
CA LEU A 301 18.57 10.82 11.09
C LEU A 301 19.39 11.28 9.87
N GLU A 302 18.81 12.07 8.97
CA GLU A 302 19.54 12.66 7.86
C GLU A 302 20.68 13.55 8.39
N ARG A 303 20.38 14.45 9.32
CA ARG A 303 21.39 15.31 9.94
C ARG A 303 22.44 14.53 10.71
N ARG A 304 22.02 13.50 11.48
CA ARG A 304 22.93 12.72 12.32
C ARG A 304 23.81 11.80 11.49
N LEU A 305 23.18 10.89 10.71
CA LEU A 305 23.87 9.78 10.05
C LEU A 305 24.52 10.16 8.73
N VAL A 306 23.87 11.04 7.94
CA VAL A 306 24.37 11.41 6.59
C VAL A 306 25.29 12.64 6.69
N GLN A 307 24.81 13.74 7.32
CA GLN A 307 25.54 15.01 7.29
C GLN A 307 26.66 15.07 8.31
N HIS A 308 26.42 14.63 9.56
CA HIS A 308 27.39 14.74 10.65
C HIS A 308 28.32 13.53 10.71
N ASP A 309 27.79 12.34 10.98
CA ASP A 309 28.59 11.13 11.17
C ASP A 309 29.14 10.56 9.86
N ARG A 310 28.46 10.83 8.76
CA ARG A 310 28.75 10.30 7.43
C ARG A 310 28.84 8.76 7.40
N SER A 311 28.13 8.13 8.32
CA SER A 311 28.09 6.67 8.47
C SER A 311 27.17 6.00 7.48
N VAL A 312 26.26 6.75 6.86
CA VAL A 312 25.38 6.26 5.80
C VAL A 312 25.33 7.25 4.62
N THR A 313 24.99 6.75 3.44
CA THR A 313 24.79 7.56 2.23
C THR A 313 23.33 7.98 2.04
N GLY A 314 22.43 7.43 2.82
CA GLY A 314 21.02 7.75 2.86
C GLY A 314 20.32 6.93 3.94
N VAL A 315 19.27 7.50 4.51
CA VAL A 315 18.43 6.89 5.52
C VAL A 315 16.96 7.19 5.22
N ARG A 316 16.09 6.22 5.47
CA ARG A 316 14.65 6.36 5.30
C ARG A 316 13.91 5.69 6.45
N ALA A 317 12.90 6.36 6.96
CA ALA A 317 11.88 5.78 7.83
C ALA A 317 10.53 5.77 7.10
N SER A 318 9.74 4.73 7.29
CA SER A 318 8.41 4.61 6.69
C SER A 318 7.52 3.66 7.48
N LEU A 319 6.21 3.76 7.27
CA LEU A 319 5.26 2.76 7.75
C LEU A 319 4.84 1.84 6.60
N GLY A 320 4.75 0.55 6.92
CA GLY A 320 4.54 -0.49 5.92
C GLY A 320 5.82 -0.85 5.19
N THR A 321 5.84 -2.01 4.60
CA THR A 321 6.93 -2.49 3.74
C THR A 321 6.63 -2.27 2.27
N PHE A 322 5.37 -1.99 1.94
CA PHE A 322 4.89 -1.86 0.57
C PHE A 322 3.63 -0.97 0.53
N GLY A 323 3.58 -0.02 -0.39
CA GLY A 323 2.43 0.87 -0.59
C GLY A 323 2.26 1.96 0.49
N SER A 324 1.05 2.50 0.58
CA SER A 324 0.68 3.50 1.58
C SER A 324 0.43 2.85 2.95
N PRO A 325 0.73 3.52 4.05
CA PRO A 325 0.47 3.01 5.39
C PRO A 325 -1.02 2.72 5.67
N PHE A 326 -1.93 3.30 4.90
CA PHE A 326 -3.38 3.10 5.06
C PHE A 326 -3.95 1.90 4.31
N GLU A 327 -3.15 1.23 3.49
CA GLU A 327 -3.56 0.12 2.63
C GLU A 327 -3.57 -1.24 3.32
N GLN A 328 -2.82 -1.38 4.42
CA GLN A 328 -2.65 -2.63 5.13
C GLN A 328 -3.51 -2.71 6.38
N ARG A 329 -3.83 -3.94 6.77
CA ARG A 329 -4.37 -4.29 8.10
C ARG A 329 -3.24 -4.55 9.08
N ASP A 330 -3.57 -4.62 10.39
CA ASP A 330 -2.65 -5.11 11.41
C ASP A 330 -2.12 -6.54 11.07
N PRO A 331 -0.82 -6.82 11.29
CA PRO A 331 0.21 -5.92 11.80
C PRO A 331 0.91 -5.11 10.70
N LEU A 332 1.40 -3.93 11.07
CA LEU A 332 2.29 -3.12 10.23
C LEU A 332 3.70 -3.07 10.81
N LEU A 333 4.66 -2.67 9.97
CA LEU A 333 6.03 -2.36 10.38
C LEU A 333 6.28 -0.86 10.26
N PHE A 334 6.85 -0.28 11.32
CA PHE A 334 7.65 0.92 11.20
C PHE A 334 9.04 0.48 10.78
N THR A 335 9.51 0.92 9.63
CA THR A 335 10.78 0.50 9.05
C THR A 335 11.78 1.64 9.04
N LEU A 336 13.04 1.32 9.35
CA LEU A 336 14.19 2.18 9.12
C LEU A 336 15.12 1.45 8.15
N GLU A 337 15.55 2.14 7.11
CA GLU A 337 16.46 1.62 6.09
C GLU A 337 17.64 2.57 5.94
N ALA A 338 18.87 2.04 5.92
CA ALA A 338 20.09 2.83 5.77
C ALA A 338 21.08 2.13 4.83
N ARG A 339 21.70 2.91 3.94
CA ARG A 339 22.81 2.48 3.09
C ARG A 339 24.12 2.90 3.76
N GLN A 340 24.91 1.91 4.20
CA GLN A 340 26.13 2.17 4.97
C GLN A 340 27.23 2.79 4.12
N SER A 341 28.03 3.67 4.73
CA SER A 341 29.31 4.10 4.19
C SER A 341 30.35 2.99 4.34
N GLU A 342 31.50 3.09 3.66
CA GLU A 342 32.49 2.02 3.57
C GLU A 342 33.04 1.58 4.93
N ASP A 343 33.28 2.55 5.83
CA ASP A 343 33.85 2.30 7.17
C ASP A 343 32.78 2.13 8.27
N ALA A 344 31.50 2.19 7.94
CA ALA A 344 30.42 2.10 8.91
C ALA A 344 30.07 0.65 9.24
N THR A 345 29.69 0.42 10.50
CA THR A 345 29.19 -0.87 10.97
C THR A 345 27.69 -0.79 11.25
N ALA A 346 26.99 -1.89 11.07
CA ALA A 346 25.56 -1.99 11.40
C ALA A 346 25.29 -1.59 12.87
N ASP A 347 26.12 -2.07 13.80
CA ASP A 347 25.98 -1.73 15.22
C ASP A 347 26.18 -0.24 15.50
N GLY A 348 27.13 0.42 14.80
CA GLY A 348 27.33 1.87 14.94
C GLY A 348 26.14 2.67 14.43
N VAL A 349 25.55 2.26 13.30
CA VAL A 349 24.34 2.90 12.77
C VAL A 349 23.15 2.67 13.69
N LEU A 350 22.96 1.43 14.20
CA LEU A 350 21.88 1.11 15.15
C LEU A 350 22.01 1.93 16.44
N ALA A 351 23.22 2.03 17.02
CA ALA A 351 23.45 2.82 18.21
C ALA A 351 23.09 4.30 18.01
N ALA A 352 23.44 4.88 16.85
CA ALA A 352 23.08 6.26 16.54
C ALA A 352 21.57 6.45 16.33
N VAL A 353 20.87 5.46 15.74
CA VAL A 353 19.39 5.45 15.64
C VAL A 353 18.78 5.41 17.04
N ASP A 354 19.24 4.51 17.91
CA ASP A 354 18.75 4.37 19.28
C ASP A 354 18.98 5.65 20.11
N GLU A 355 20.14 6.31 19.93
CA GLU A 355 20.40 7.60 20.56
C GLU A 355 19.43 8.69 20.10
N GLU A 356 19.12 8.78 18.80
CA GLU A 356 18.18 9.79 18.29
C GLU A 356 16.73 9.51 18.72
N LEU A 357 16.30 8.24 18.71
CA LEU A 357 15.01 7.85 19.27
C LEU A 357 14.95 8.15 20.78
N GLY A 358 16.04 7.85 21.53
CA GLY A 358 16.14 8.14 22.95
C GLY A 358 16.09 9.63 23.27
N ARG A 359 16.77 10.48 22.47
CA ARG A 359 16.67 11.94 22.58
C ARG A 359 15.26 12.43 22.31
N LEU A 360 14.63 11.91 21.25
CA LEU A 360 13.23 12.27 20.93
C LEU A 360 12.27 11.86 22.05
N ALA A 361 12.44 10.67 22.60
CA ALA A 361 11.60 10.17 23.69
C ALA A 361 11.79 10.93 25.00
N HIS A 362 13.01 11.45 25.28
CA HIS A 362 13.33 12.15 26.52
C HIS A 362 13.14 13.67 26.42
N ASP A 363 13.67 14.28 25.36
CA ASP A 363 13.73 15.73 25.19
C ASP A 363 12.55 16.29 24.38
N GLY A 364 11.82 15.41 23.66
CA GLY A 364 10.73 15.78 22.78
C GLY A 364 11.18 16.37 21.45
N LEU A 365 10.22 17.00 20.77
CA LEU A 365 10.42 17.72 19.51
C LEU A 365 10.90 19.15 19.78
N VAL A 366 11.78 19.67 18.92
CA VAL A 366 12.14 21.08 18.98
C VAL A 366 11.03 21.97 18.40
N VAL A 367 10.99 23.23 18.83
CA VAL A 367 9.96 24.19 18.37
C VAL A 367 9.99 24.32 16.84
N GLY A 368 8.83 24.17 16.20
CA GLY A 368 8.64 24.26 14.76
C GLY A 368 8.94 22.97 13.99
N GLU A 369 9.43 21.92 14.66
CA GLU A 369 9.78 20.64 14.00
C GLU A 369 8.52 19.87 13.57
N LEU A 370 7.54 19.76 14.48
CA LEU A 370 6.27 19.08 14.19
C LEU A 370 5.46 19.84 13.15
N GLU A 371 5.32 21.14 13.30
CA GLU A 371 4.54 21.98 12.39
C GLU A 371 5.09 21.93 10.96
N ARG A 372 6.42 21.88 10.81
CA ARG A 372 7.08 21.71 9.50
C ARG A 372 6.71 20.37 8.86
N VAL A 373 6.76 19.28 9.61
CA VAL A 373 6.43 17.93 9.12
C VAL A 373 4.94 17.84 8.81
N GLN A 374 4.07 18.29 9.71
CA GLN A 374 2.62 18.32 9.49
C GLN A 374 2.25 19.09 8.22
N ALA A 375 2.84 20.28 8.01
CA ALA A 375 2.58 21.06 6.81
C ALA A 375 2.97 20.32 5.51
N ARG A 376 4.05 19.55 5.52
CA ARG A 376 4.49 18.76 4.36
C ARG A 376 3.56 17.59 4.09
N VAL A 377 3.24 16.80 5.12
CA VAL A 377 2.37 15.62 5.01
C VAL A 377 0.96 16.03 4.56
N VAL A 378 0.39 17.02 5.23
CA VAL A 378 -0.92 17.58 4.85
C VAL A 378 -0.92 18.09 3.41
N SER A 379 0.11 18.83 3.00
CA SER A 379 0.24 19.31 1.63
C SER A 379 0.36 18.17 0.62
N SER A 380 0.99 17.05 0.98
CA SER A 380 1.07 15.86 0.11
C SER A 380 -0.28 15.18 -0.05
N LEU A 381 -1.02 14.97 1.04
CA LEU A 381 -2.38 14.41 1.01
C LEU A 381 -3.34 15.28 0.20
N LEU A 382 -3.26 16.60 0.36
CA LEU A 382 -4.10 17.51 -0.41
C LEU A 382 -3.80 17.44 -1.91
N ARG A 383 -2.53 17.35 -2.31
CA ARG A 383 -2.16 17.17 -3.73
C ARG A 383 -2.62 15.83 -4.29
N GLU A 384 -2.52 14.77 -3.50
CA GLU A 384 -3.03 13.44 -3.89
C GLU A 384 -4.54 13.46 -4.09
N ALA A 385 -5.28 14.07 -3.15
CA ALA A 385 -6.72 14.19 -3.25
C ALA A 385 -7.21 15.18 -4.33
N ASP A 386 -6.38 16.14 -4.75
CA ASP A 386 -6.66 17.06 -5.87
C ASP A 386 -6.60 16.33 -7.22
N ASP A 387 -5.73 15.33 -7.36
CA ASP A 387 -5.69 14.46 -8.53
C ASP A 387 -6.88 13.47 -8.54
N ALA A 388 -7.56 13.36 -9.69
CA ALA A 388 -8.76 12.50 -9.79
C ALA A 388 -8.43 11.03 -9.51
N LEU A 389 -7.31 10.52 -10.01
CA LEU A 389 -6.90 9.14 -9.78
C LEU A 389 -6.46 8.92 -8.32
N GLY A 390 -5.60 9.78 -7.78
CA GLY A 390 -5.17 9.72 -6.38
C GLY A 390 -6.36 9.73 -5.43
N ARG A 391 -7.36 10.57 -5.71
CA ARG A 391 -8.61 10.62 -4.95
C ARG A 391 -9.41 9.32 -5.06
N ALA A 392 -9.54 8.73 -6.25
CA ALA A 392 -10.24 7.46 -6.46
C ALA A 392 -9.59 6.33 -5.65
N MET A 393 -8.27 6.21 -5.72
CA MET A 393 -7.50 5.20 -5.00
C MET A 393 -7.64 5.35 -3.48
N SER A 394 -7.49 6.56 -2.96
CA SER A 394 -7.61 6.86 -1.53
C SER A 394 -9.02 6.57 -1.00
N ILE A 395 -10.06 7.02 -1.69
CA ILE A 395 -11.48 6.75 -1.35
C ILE A 395 -11.74 5.24 -1.31
N ALA A 396 -11.28 4.49 -2.33
CA ALA A 396 -11.48 3.05 -2.42
C ALA A 396 -10.81 2.29 -1.27
N VAL A 397 -9.56 2.63 -0.96
CA VAL A 397 -8.81 2.02 0.16
C VAL A 397 -9.48 2.28 1.49
N HIS A 398 -9.90 3.52 1.76
CA HIS A 398 -10.57 3.86 3.01
C HIS A 398 -11.93 3.17 3.16
N GLU A 399 -12.69 3.03 2.07
CA GLU A 399 -13.90 2.22 2.08
C GLU A 399 -13.59 0.75 2.32
N LEU A 400 -12.63 0.20 1.59
CA LEU A 400 -12.31 -1.23 1.64
C LEU A 400 -11.79 -1.65 3.02
N ARG A 401 -10.90 -0.85 3.62
CA ARG A 401 -10.26 -1.16 4.90
C ARG A 401 -11.09 -0.77 6.12
N ARG A 402 -11.82 0.35 6.06
CA ARG A 402 -12.44 0.98 7.23
C ARG A 402 -13.92 1.27 7.09
N GLY A 403 -14.51 1.12 5.89
CA GLY A 403 -15.89 1.54 5.61
C GLY A 403 -16.10 3.06 5.81
N ARG A 404 -15.00 3.84 5.70
CA ARG A 404 -14.99 5.30 5.92
C ARG A 404 -14.28 6.04 4.78
N PRO A 405 -14.86 6.08 3.57
CA PRO A 405 -14.24 6.76 2.43
C PRO A 405 -14.04 8.26 2.68
N GLU A 406 -14.80 8.87 3.61
CA GLU A 406 -14.68 10.27 4.01
C GLU A 406 -13.34 10.61 4.66
N LEU A 407 -12.55 9.62 5.05
CA LEU A 407 -11.20 9.84 5.56
C LEU A 407 -10.32 10.61 4.58
N VAL A 408 -10.56 10.54 3.28
CA VAL A 408 -9.87 11.40 2.29
C VAL A 408 -10.02 12.88 2.63
N ASN A 409 -11.16 13.29 3.18
CA ASN A 409 -11.43 14.67 3.60
C ASN A 409 -10.97 14.97 5.05
N GLU A 410 -10.90 13.96 5.91
CA GLU A 410 -10.67 14.10 7.34
C GLU A 410 -9.20 14.01 7.74
N LEU A 411 -8.43 13.14 7.08
CA LEU A 411 -7.02 12.88 7.40
C LEU A 411 -6.13 14.13 7.47
N PRO A 412 -6.27 15.14 6.60
CA PRO A 412 -5.47 16.36 6.73
C PRO A 412 -5.65 17.06 8.07
N ALA A 413 -6.89 17.11 8.59
CA ALA A 413 -7.20 17.72 9.89
C ALA A 413 -6.75 16.83 11.06
N GLU A 414 -6.93 15.51 10.95
CA GLU A 414 -6.49 14.55 11.96
C GLU A 414 -4.95 14.58 12.13
N LEU A 415 -4.19 14.63 11.02
CA LEU A 415 -2.74 14.79 11.05
C LEU A 415 -2.29 16.13 11.65
N ALA A 416 -2.97 17.21 11.30
CA ALA A 416 -2.68 18.53 11.89
C ALA A 416 -2.98 18.60 13.39
N ALA A 417 -3.83 17.71 13.89
CA ALA A 417 -4.22 17.64 15.30
C ALA A 417 -3.29 16.76 16.16
N VAL A 418 -2.40 15.99 15.57
CA VAL A 418 -1.42 15.17 16.30
C VAL A 418 -0.47 16.10 17.08
N THR A 419 -0.27 15.79 18.35
CA THR A 419 0.54 16.59 19.28
C THR A 419 2.00 16.12 19.33
N ALA A 420 2.88 16.99 19.81
CA ALA A 420 4.29 16.66 20.06
C ALA A 420 4.43 15.50 21.07
N ASP A 421 3.57 15.46 22.09
CA ASP A 421 3.58 14.40 23.11
C ASP A 421 3.23 13.02 22.50
N GLU A 422 2.29 12.97 21.56
CA GLU A 422 1.91 11.73 20.87
C GLU A 422 3.06 11.21 19.98
N VAL A 423 3.78 12.08 19.27
CA VAL A 423 4.96 11.69 18.47
C VAL A 423 6.10 11.24 19.38
N THR A 424 6.30 11.93 20.51
CA THR A 424 7.30 11.56 21.53
C THR A 424 6.99 10.19 22.14
N ALA A 425 5.72 9.93 22.46
CA ALA A 425 5.27 8.63 22.96
C ALA A 425 5.45 7.51 21.93
N ALA A 426 5.19 7.79 20.65
CA ALA A 426 5.45 6.84 19.57
C ALA A 426 6.94 6.46 19.49
N ALA A 427 7.85 7.44 19.60
CA ALA A 427 9.29 7.19 19.62
C ALA A 427 9.71 6.33 20.84
N ALA A 428 9.20 6.64 22.04
CA ALA A 428 9.45 5.86 23.25
C ALA A 428 9.00 4.42 23.09
N SER A 429 7.82 4.18 22.51
CA SER A 429 7.28 2.84 22.32
C SER A 429 8.10 1.95 21.37
N LEU A 430 8.82 2.54 20.40
CA LEU A 430 9.75 1.80 19.54
C LEU A 430 10.95 1.26 20.34
N LEU A 431 11.42 1.99 21.36
CA LEU A 431 12.53 1.56 22.22
C LEU A 431 12.12 0.48 23.22
N ASP A 432 10.85 0.43 23.62
CA ASP A 432 10.33 -0.49 24.63
C ASP A 432 9.94 -1.86 24.08
N GLN A 433 10.03 -2.07 22.77
CA GLN A 433 9.64 -3.33 22.13
C GLN A 433 10.81 -4.05 21.46
N GLY A 434 10.64 -5.36 21.20
CA GLY A 434 11.57 -6.12 20.38
C GLY A 434 11.51 -5.66 18.92
N ARG A 435 12.68 -5.49 18.32
CA ARG A 435 12.83 -5.11 16.90
C ARG A 435 13.36 -6.26 16.06
N SER A 436 13.21 -6.14 14.76
CA SER A 436 13.80 -7.03 13.77
C SER A 436 14.88 -6.27 13.01
N VAL A 437 16.08 -6.81 12.96
CA VAL A 437 17.25 -6.23 12.31
C VAL A 437 17.67 -7.12 11.16
N LEU A 438 17.75 -6.56 9.97
CA LEU A 438 18.24 -7.21 8.77
C LEU A 438 19.50 -6.48 8.27
N GLU A 439 20.62 -7.19 8.28
CA GLU A 439 21.87 -6.73 7.70
C GLU A 439 22.04 -7.29 6.31
N LEU A 440 22.33 -6.43 5.35
CA LEU A 440 22.73 -6.82 4.02
C LEU A 440 24.22 -6.55 3.85
N GLU A 441 25.00 -7.62 3.65
CA GLU A 441 26.41 -7.54 3.29
C GLU A 441 26.56 -7.34 1.78
N ALA A 442 27.44 -6.40 1.41
CA ALA A 442 27.82 -6.22 0.01
C ALA A 442 28.61 -7.41 -0.49
N GLY A 443 28.35 -7.82 -1.72
CA GLY A 443 29.19 -8.81 -2.39
C GLY A 443 30.63 -8.36 -2.49
N ALA A 444 31.57 -9.30 -2.47
CA ALA A 444 32.96 -8.98 -2.77
C ALA A 444 33.04 -8.37 -4.19
N ALA A 445 33.74 -7.23 -4.31
CA ALA A 445 33.98 -6.65 -5.63
C ALA A 445 34.53 -7.75 -6.57
N PRO A 446 34.11 -7.84 -7.84
CA PRO A 446 34.72 -8.75 -8.78
C PRO A 446 36.22 -8.49 -8.76
N THR A 447 37.01 -9.48 -8.40
CA THR A 447 38.47 -9.41 -8.56
C THR A 447 38.76 -9.17 -10.03
N ALA A 448 39.33 -8.00 -10.35
CA ALA A 448 39.67 -7.54 -11.68
C ALA A 448 40.63 -8.52 -12.38
#